data_0b6518ca3019ca46b32e64fccb65c050
#
_entry.id   0b6518ca3019ca46b32e64fccb65c050
#
_cell.length_a   1.000
_cell.length_b   1.000
_cell.length_c   1.000
_cell.angle_alpha   90.00
_cell.angle_beta   90.00
_cell.angle_gamma   90.00
#
_symmetry.space_group_name_H-M   'P 1'
#
loop_
_entity.id
_entity.type
_entity.pdbx_description
1 polymer ?
#
loop_
_entity_poly.entity_id
_entity_poly.type
_entity_poly.pdbx_seq_one_letter_code
_entity_poly.pdbx_strand_id
1 'polypeptide(L)'
;MATISIIRVENPAEKAEISAHILHALPDWFGLPDSTQKYIDDSRSMPFFAAVQENQAVGFAALKETSPCAGEIYVMGVLPEYHRSGIGQRLFAAIRAEAIARGYRL
;
A
#
# COMPACT_ATOMS: atom_id res chain seq x y z
N MET A 1 -9.67 5.16 22.30
CA MET A 1 -8.56 4.63 21.50
C MET A 1 -8.89 4.73 20.03
N ALA A 2 -7.95 5.21 19.25
CA ALA A 2 -8.18 5.36 17.83
C ALA A 2 -8.16 3.99 17.13
N THR A 3 -9.14 3.77 16.26
CA THR A 3 -9.29 2.52 15.52
C THR A 3 -8.61 2.69 14.15
N ILE A 4 -7.90 1.65 13.71
CA ILE A 4 -7.29 1.63 12.39
C ILE A 4 -8.27 0.99 11.41
N SER A 5 -8.54 1.69 10.32
CA SER A 5 -9.42 1.21 9.25
C SER A 5 -8.60 0.96 7.98
N ILE A 6 -8.94 -0.11 7.27
CA ILE A 6 -8.36 -0.36 5.96
C ILE A 6 -9.35 0.15 4.92
N ILE A 7 -8.94 1.09 4.10
CA ILE A 7 -9.79 1.71 3.08
C ILE A 7 -9.20 1.53 1.70
N ARG A 8 -10.07 1.49 0.70
CA ARG A 8 -9.68 1.51 -0.70
C ARG A 8 -9.49 2.97 -1.13
N VAL A 9 -8.39 3.26 -1.79
CA VAL A 9 -8.10 4.61 -2.29
C VAL A 9 -8.19 4.57 -3.81
N GLU A 10 -9.02 5.44 -4.38
CA GLU A 10 -9.26 5.48 -5.83
C GLU A 10 -8.55 6.66 -6.51
N ASN A 11 -8.39 7.77 -5.82
CA ASN A 11 -7.82 8.99 -6.40
C ASN A 11 -6.30 8.86 -6.58
N PRO A 12 -5.77 9.00 -7.83
CA PRO A 12 -4.33 8.84 -8.06
C PRO A 12 -3.46 9.83 -7.28
N ALA A 13 -3.93 11.06 -7.09
CA ALA A 13 -3.18 12.05 -6.31
C ALA A 13 -3.09 11.66 -4.85
N GLU A 14 -4.18 11.13 -4.27
CA GLU A 14 -4.17 10.62 -2.90
C GLU A 14 -3.22 9.43 -2.75
N LYS A 15 -3.24 8.52 -3.73
CA LYS A 15 -2.32 7.38 -3.73
C LYS A 15 -0.87 7.85 -3.69
N ALA A 16 -0.54 8.87 -4.49
CA ALA A 16 0.81 9.42 -4.53
C ALA A 16 1.19 10.07 -3.20
N GLU A 17 0.28 10.84 -2.60
CA GLU A 17 0.55 11.46 -1.30
C GLU A 17 0.78 10.44 -0.20
N ILE A 18 -0.07 9.42 -0.13
CA ILE A 18 0.03 8.38 0.89
C ILE A 18 1.33 7.59 0.73
N SER A 19 1.62 7.13 -0.48
CA SER A 19 2.83 6.33 -0.71
C SER A 19 4.08 7.16 -0.45
N ALA A 20 4.12 8.42 -0.87
CA ALA A 20 5.27 9.28 -0.61
C ALA A 20 5.48 9.48 0.89
N HIS A 21 4.42 9.78 1.62
CA HIS A 21 4.51 10.00 3.07
C HIS A 21 5.09 8.78 3.78
N ILE A 22 4.60 7.60 3.43
CA ILE A 22 5.00 6.37 4.12
C ILE A 22 6.40 5.91 3.68
N LEU A 23 6.67 5.91 2.38
CA LEU A 23 7.97 5.43 1.89
C LEU A 23 9.12 6.34 2.32
N HIS A 24 8.90 7.65 2.36
CA HIS A 24 9.93 8.58 2.84
C HIS A 24 10.20 8.45 4.33
N ALA A 25 9.28 7.85 5.08
CA ALA A 25 9.48 7.55 6.50
C ALA A 25 10.21 6.22 6.73
N LEU A 26 10.54 5.49 5.66
CA LEU A 26 11.18 4.18 5.73
C LEU A 26 12.51 4.16 4.93
N PRO A 27 13.46 5.06 5.26
CA PRO A 27 14.69 5.17 4.45
C PRO A 27 15.57 3.93 4.50
N ASP A 28 15.47 3.11 5.54
CA ASP A 28 16.25 1.88 5.64
C ASP A 28 15.84 0.84 4.60
N TRP A 29 14.59 0.90 4.14
CA TRP A 29 14.06 -0.02 3.14
C TRP A 29 13.90 0.62 1.77
N PHE A 30 13.65 1.94 1.73
CA PHE A 30 13.33 2.68 0.51
C PHE A 30 14.22 3.91 0.40
N GLY A 31 15.52 3.74 0.64
CA GLY A 31 16.46 4.86 0.70
C GLY A 31 16.96 5.37 -0.65
N LEU A 32 16.68 4.64 -1.75
CA LEU A 32 17.12 5.06 -3.08
C LEU A 32 16.05 5.95 -3.71
N PRO A 33 16.34 7.26 -3.92
CA PRO A 33 15.31 8.20 -4.37
C PRO A 33 14.62 7.83 -5.67
N ASP A 34 15.38 7.34 -6.66
CA ASP A 34 14.81 6.99 -7.96
C ASP A 34 13.86 5.81 -7.86
N SER A 35 14.25 4.78 -7.10
CA SER A 35 13.40 3.60 -6.89
C SER A 35 12.14 3.96 -6.12
N THR A 36 12.28 4.78 -5.09
CA THR A 36 11.13 5.24 -4.29
C THR A 36 10.16 6.02 -5.14
N GLN A 37 10.66 6.93 -5.97
CA GLN A 37 9.81 7.72 -6.85
C GLN A 37 9.06 6.84 -7.85
N LYS A 38 9.72 5.81 -8.36
CA LYS A 38 9.08 4.85 -9.26
C LYS A 38 7.92 4.13 -8.58
N TYR A 39 8.10 3.69 -7.33
CA TYR A 39 7.01 3.06 -6.57
C TYR A 39 5.82 4.02 -6.42
N ILE A 40 6.10 5.28 -6.10
CA ILE A 40 5.05 6.29 -5.93
C ILE A 40 4.30 6.50 -7.24
N ASP A 41 5.02 6.68 -8.33
CA ASP A 41 4.42 6.95 -9.64
C ASP A 41 3.62 5.77 -10.16
N ASP A 42 4.19 4.57 -10.08
CA ASP A 42 3.54 3.36 -10.62
C ASP A 42 2.27 3.01 -9.85
N SER A 43 2.26 3.18 -8.53
CA SER A 43 1.11 2.79 -7.72
C SER A 43 -0.12 3.69 -7.94
N ARG A 44 0.04 4.83 -8.60
CA ARG A 44 -1.08 5.73 -8.91
C ARG A 44 -2.16 5.06 -9.77
N SER A 45 -1.77 4.08 -10.57
CA SER A 45 -2.70 3.37 -11.47
C SER A 45 -3.07 1.98 -10.99
N MET A 46 -2.66 1.60 -9.78
CA MET A 46 -2.89 0.26 -9.24
C MET A 46 -4.01 0.25 -8.21
N PRO A 47 -4.68 -0.91 -8.00
CA PRO A 47 -5.52 -1.07 -6.82
C PRO A 47 -4.71 -0.78 -5.56
N PHE A 48 -5.26 0.02 -4.66
CA PHE A 48 -4.50 0.62 -3.58
C PHE A 48 -5.34 0.64 -2.31
N PHE A 49 -4.74 0.19 -1.22
CA PHE A 49 -5.39 0.20 0.10
C PHE A 49 -4.52 0.94 1.09
N ALA A 50 -5.17 1.66 1.99
CA ALA A 50 -4.46 2.40 3.04
C ALA A 50 -5.01 2.01 4.40
N ALA A 51 -4.11 1.93 5.37
CA ALA A 51 -4.48 1.82 6.78
C ALA A 51 -4.52 3.25 7.32
N VAL A 52 -5.65 3.62 7.89
CA VAL A 52 -5.91 5.01 8.32
C VAL A 52 -6.29 5.04 9.79
N GLN A 53 -5.69 5.97 10.53
CA GLN A 53 -6.02 6.26 11.90
C GLN A 53 -6.23 7.76 12.02
N GLU A 54 -7.42 8.16 12.49
CA GLU A 54 -7.75 9.58 12.67
C GLU A 54 -7.49 10.42 11.42
N ASN A 55 -7.92 9.93 10.25
CA ASN A 55 -7.77 10.57 8.95
C ASN A 55 -6.32 10.67 8.46
N GLN A 56 -5.39 9.94 9.09
CA GLN A 56 -4.00 9.90 8.65
C GLN A 56 -3.63 8.50 8.20
N ALA A 57 -3.01 8.39 7.03
CA ALA A 57 -2.50 7.11 6.54
C ALA A 57 -1.27 6.70 7.33
N VAL A 58 -1.29 5.48 7.86
CA VAL A 58 -0.17 4.90 8.62
C VAL A 58 0.43 3.69 7.93
N GLY A 59 -0.18 3.25 6.83
CA GLY A 59 0.32 2.17 6.01
C GLY A 59 -0.41 2.13 4.68
N PHE A 60 0.15 1.40 3.71
CA PHE A 60 -0.50 1.23 2.40
C PHE A 60 0.01 -0.03 1.72
N ALA A 61 -0.72 -0.46 0.71
CA ALA A 61 -0.30 -1.55 -0.17
C ALA A 61 -0.90 -1.34 -1.55
N ALA A 62 -0.15 -1.70 -2.59
CA ALA A 62 -0.60 -1.64 -3.97
C ALA A 62 -0.47 -3.01 -4.62
N LEU A 63 -1.44 -3.36 -5.46
CA LEU A 63 -1.50 -4.63 -6.17
C LEU A 63 -1.13 -4.41 -7.64
N LYS A 64 -0.18 -5.19 -8.13
CA LYS A 64 0.22 -5.15 -9.54
C LYS A 64 -0.25 -6.39 -10.26
N GLU A 65 -0.91 -6.20 -11.40
CA GLU A 65 -1.21 -7.29 -12.31
C GLU A 65 0.08 -7.69 -13.03
N THR A 66 0.48 -8.94 -12.92
CA THR A 66 1.69 -9.46 -13.58
C THR A 66 1.35 -10.27 -14.83
N SER A 67 0.11 -10.78 -14.90
CA SER A 67 -0.45 -11.44 -16.08
C SER A 67 -1.96 -11.38 -15.93
N PRO A 68 -2.75 -11.79 -16.97
CA PRO A 68 -4.21 -11.81 -16.84
C PRO A 68 -4.74 -12.65 -15.68
N CYS A 69 -3.94 -13.61 -15.20
CA CYS A 69 -4.35 -14.53 -14.13
C CYS A 69 -3.52 -14.40 -12.87
N ALA A 70 -2.60 -13.43 -12.80
CA ALA A 70 -1.68 -13.33 -11.66
C ALA A 70 -1.47 -11.89 -11.24
N GLY A 71 -1.26 -11.70 -9.95
CA GLY A 71 -0.91 -10.41 -9.39
C GLY A 71 0.11 -10.57 -8.28
N GLU A 72 0.71 -9.48 -7.87
CA GLU A 72 1.66 -9.46 -6.76
C GLU A 72 1.51 -8.18 -5.97
N ILE A 73 1.95 -8.21 -4.72
CA ILE A 73 2.08 -6.98 -3.95
C ILE A 73 3.24 -6.20 -4.58
N TYR A 74 2.92 -5.07 -5.19
CA TYR A 74 3.94 -4.25 -5.83
C TYR A 74 4.80 -3.52 -4.81
N VAL A 75 4.14 -2.92 -3.83
CA VAL A 75 4.81 -2.23 -2.73
C VAL A 75 3.85 -2.20 -1.54
N MET A 76 4.43 -2.32 -0.34
CA MET A 76 3.68 -2.22 0.91
C MET A 76 4.59 -1.58 1.95
N GLY A 77 4.04 -0.66 2.72
CA GLY A 77 4.78 -0.01 3.79
C GLY A 77 3.87 0.33 4.95
N VAL A 78 4.44 0.31 6.15
CA VAL A 78 3.76 0.72 7.39
C VAL A 78 4.73 1.61 8.14
N LEU A 79 4.23 2.74 8.67
CA LEU A 79 5.08 3.65 9.44
C LEU A 79 5.76 2.90 10.59
N PRO A 80 7.02 3.25 10.92
CA PRO A 80 7.77 2.51 11.95
C PRO A 80 7.06 2.41 13.30
N GLU A 81 6.34 3.45 13.70
CA GLU A 81 5.62 3.49 14.97
C GLU A 81 4.50 2.46 15.03
N TYR A 82 4.07 1.96 13.88
CA TYR A 82 2.96 1.00 13.79
C TYR A 82 3.42 -0.39 13.41
N HIS A 83 4.73 -0.65 13.39
CA HIS A 83 5.25 -1.99 13.13
C HIS A 83 4.81 -2.93 14.26
N ARG A 84 4.60 -4.20 13.93
CA ARG A 84 4.14 -5.25 14.85
C ARG A 84 2.73 -5.03 15.40
N SER A 85 1.94 -4.20 14.74
CA SER A 85 0.55 -3.92 15.14
C SER A 85 -0.47 -4.75 14.37
N GLY A 86 -0.03 -5.59 13.44
CA GLY A 86 -0.91 -6.37 12.59
C GLY A 86 -1.44 -5.62 11.37
N ILE A 87 -1.02 -4.37 11.17
CA ILE A 87 -1.48 -3.56 10.02
C ILE A 87 -1.03 -4.19 8.70
N GLY A 88 0.20 -4.67 8.62
CA GLY A 88 0.71 -5.33 7.41
C GLY A 88 -0.15 -6.51 7.00
N GLN A 89 -0.56 -7.34 7.98
CA GLN A 89 -1.43 -8.48 7.71
C GLN A 89 -2.80 -8.05 7.22
N ARG A 90 -3.35 -6.97 7.78
CA ARG A 90 -4.65 -6.45 7.37
C ARG A 90 -4.58 -5.88 5.95
N LEU A 91 -3.50 -5.18 5.61
CA LEU A 91 -3.27 -4.71 4.25
C LEU A 91 -3.12 -5.87 3.28
N PHE A 92 -2.36 -6.89 3.66
CA PHE A 92 -2.21 -8.09 2.85
C PHE A 92 -3.55 -8.77 2.61
N ALA A 93 -4.39 -8.87 3.64
CA ALA A 93 -5.73 -9.46 3.49
C ALA A 93 -6.59 -8.68 2.49
N ALA A 94 -6.51 -7.34 2.49
CA ALA A 94 -7.23 -6.51 1.54
C ALA A 94 -6.72 -6.73 0.11
N ILE A 95 -5.41 -6.80 -0.09
CA ILE A 95 -4.80 -7.08 -1.39
C ILE A 95 -5.23 -8.46 -1.88
N ARG A 96 -5.22 -9.46 -0.99
CA ARG A 96 -5.60 -10.81 -1.34
C ARG A 96 -7.06 -10.88 -1.78
N ALA A 97 -7.95 -10.21 -1.06
CA ALA A 97 -9.36 -10.16 -1.42
C ALA A 97 -9.56 -9.51 -2.79
N GLU A 98 -8.84 -8.45 -3.08
CA GLU A 98 -8.88 -7.78 -4.37
C GLU A 98 -8.36 -8.69 -5.48
N ALA A 99 -7.27 -9.39 -5.23
CA ALA A 99 -6.69 -10.33 -6.19
C ALA A 99 -7.68 -11.45 -6.52
N ILE A 100 -8.31 -12.01 -5.49
CA ILE A 100 -9.32 -13.05 -5.68
C ILE A 100 -10.49 -12.52 -6.51
N ALA A 101 -10.97 -11.32 -6.20
CA ALA A 101 -12.09 -10.69 -6.92
C ALA A 101 -11.76 -10.46 -8.39
N ARG A 102 -10.50 -10.25 -8.73
CA ARG A 102 -10.03 -10.06 -10.11
C ARG A 102 -9.64 -11.36 -10.81
N GLY A 103 -9.66 -12.48 -10.09
CA GLY A 103 -9.24 -13.77 -10.64
C GLY A 103 -7.74 -13.95 -10.71
N TYR A 104 -6.98 -13.20 -9.93
CA TYR A 104 -5.52 -13.32 -9.90
C TYR A 104 -5.07 -14.37 -8.89
N ARG A 105 -3.98 -15.04 -9.21
CA ARG A 105 -3.16 -15.75 -8.23
C ARG A 105 -2.15 -14.78 -7.66
N LEU A 106 -1.93 -14.88 -6.38
CA LEU A 106 -0.96 -14.06 -5.67
C LEU A 106 0.33 -14.80 -5.47
#